data_1c6ec34dac61685aeec879a833514a45
#
_entry.id   1c6ec34dac61685aeec879a833514a45
#
_cell.length_a   1.000
_cell.length_b   1.000
_cell.length_c   1.000
_cell.angle_alpha   90.00
_cell.angle_beta   90.00
_cell.angle_gamma   90.00
#
_symmetry.space_group_name_H-M   'P 1'
#
loop_
_entity.id
_entity.type
_entity.pdbx_description
1 polymer ?
#
loop_
_entity_poly.entity_id
_entity_poly.type
_entity_poly.pdbx_seq_one_letter_code
_entity_poly.pdbx_strand_id
1 'polypeptide(L)'
;MGGVDFVTRYTLLIDGPSGAGKTTLAVLIGERLGIRVVHLDDFYPGWGGLAEGARMVADDVLHPTRPGYWRWDWQRQTCGEWVPLNPGEDLIVEGVGAVTGASLCAARRLGDVDTMRIVADDATRKARALSRDEDFAQYWDMWAAQEEALEKPPVDVTVWVD
;
A
#
# COMPACT_ATOMS: atom_id res chain seq x y z
N MET A 1 7.24 -23.10 -32.74
CA MET A 1 6.20 -22.87 -31.73
C MET A 1 6.71 -21.81 -30.79
N GLY A 2 6.14 -20.62 -30.85
CA GLY A 2 6.46 -19.56 -29.95
C GLY A 2 5.98 -19.90 -28.56
N GLY A 3 6.89 -20.07 -27.58
CA GLY A 3 6.54 -20.12 -26.19
C GLY A 3 5.88 -18.79 -25.83
N VAL A 4 4.70 -18.83 -25.23
CA VAL A 4 4.14 -17.65 -24.59
C VAL A 4 5.02 -17.41 -23.38
N ASP A 5 5.93 -16.44 -23.48
CA ASP A 5 6.66 -15.95 -22.32
C ASP A 5 5.63 -15.28 -21.40
N PHE A 6 5.15 -16.03 -20.41
CA PHE A 6 4.44 -15.43 -19.30
C PHE A 6 5.46 -14.59 -18.54
N VAL A 7 5.45 -13.27 -18.78
CA VAL A 7 6.23 -12.34 -17.95
C VAL A 7 5.65 -12.40 -16.55
N THR A 8 6.29 -13.17 -15.69
CA THR A 8 5.94 -13.25 -14.27
C THR A 8 6.30 -11.93 -13.62
N ARG A 9 5.28 -11.23 -13.16
CA ARG A 9 5.43 -10.01 -12.38
C ARG A 9 5.78 -10.36 -10.94
N TYR A 10 6.65 -9.58 -10.33
CA TYR A 10 6.92 -9.62 -8.90
C TYR A 10 6.18 -8.49 -8.19
N THR A 11 5.51 -8.80 -7.09
CA THR A 11 4.84 -7.81 -6.25
C THR A 11 5.25 -7.98 -4.79
N LEU A 12 5.73 -6.91 -4.18
CA LEU A 12 5.95 -6.84 -2.74
C LEU A 12 4.87 -5.96 -2.11
N LEU A 13 4.09 -6.53 -1.20
CA LEU A 13 3.08 -5.79 -0.44
C LEU A 13 3.59 -5.52 0.97
N ILE A 14 3.66 -4.25 1.35
CA ILE A 14 4.13 -3.81 2.67
C ILE A 14 2.98 -3.14 3.40
N ASP A 15 2.51 -3.78 4.47
CA ASP A 15 1.44 -3.29 5.34
C ASP A 15 1.99 -2.96 6.73
N GLY A 16 1.15 -2.45 7.56
CA GLY A 16 1.45 -2.08 8.93
C GLY A 16 0.74 -0.78 9.30
N PRO A 17 0.59 -0.50 10.58
CA PRO A 17 -0.14 0.69 11.03
C PRO A 17 0.61 1.98 10.69
N SER A 18 -0.12 3.08 10.69
CA SER A 18 0.42 4.42 10.41
C SER A 18 1.59 4.75 11.34
N GLY A 19 2.61 5.39 10.81
CA GLY A 19 3.80 5.80 11.56
C GLY A 19 4.80 4.69 11.87
N ALA A 20 4.63 3.48 11.32
CA ALA A 20 5.54 2.36 11.56
C ALA A 20 6.83 2.41 10.72
N GLY A 21 6.87 3.22 9.67
CA GLY A 21 8.07 3.36 8.82
C GLY A 21 7.99 2.61 7.48
N LYS A 22 6.79 2.26 7.04
CA LYS A 22 6.56 1.55 5.76
C LYS A 22 7.13 2.28 4.56
N THR A 23 6.84 3.58 4.45
CA THR A 23 7.27 4.39 3.31
C THR A 23 8.78 4.44 3.20
N THR A 24 9.47 4.67 4.30
CA THR A 24 10.94 4.73 4.34
C THR A 24 11.55 3.41 3.87
N LEU A 25 11.05 2.30 4.37
CA LEU A 25 11.55 0.97 3.98
C LEU A 25 11.22 0.65 2.52
N ALA A 26 9.99 0.94 2.09
CA ALA A 26 9.56 0.69 0.71
C ALA A 26 10.42 1.46 -0.30
N VAL A 27 10.69 2.73 -0.04
CA VAL A 27 11.54 3.58 -0.89
C VAL A 27 12.97 3.03 -0.93
N LEU A 28 13.52 2.62 0.21
CA LEU A 28 14.87 2.04 0.27
C LEU A 28 14.96 0.75 -0.56
N ILE A 29 14.00 -0.14 -0.42
CA ILE A 29 13.96 -1.40 -1.18
C ILE A 29 13.78 -1.09 -2.67
N GLY A 30 12.89 -0.19 -3.02
CA GLY A 30 12.63 0.21 -4.40
C GLY A 30 13.88 0.76 -5.08
N GLU A 31 14.64 1.62 -4.40
CA GLU A 31 15.89 2.16 -4.92
C GLU A 31 16.95 1.08 -5.12
N ARG A 32 17.06 0.14 -4.16
CA ARG A 32 18.03 -0.94 -4.22
C ARG A 32 17.75 -1.96 -5.32
N LEU A 33 16.47 -2.25 -5.56
CA LEU A 33 16.06 -3.26 -6.54
C LEU A 33 15.65 -2.67 -7.89
N GLY A 34 15.55 -1.35 -8.01
CA GLY A 34 15.04 -0.71 -9.22
C GLY A 34 13.57 -0.99 -9.46
N ILE A 35 12.77 -1.08 -8.40
CA ILE A 35 11.34 -1.38 -8.44
C ILE A 35 10.53 -0.15 -8.07
N ARG A 36 9.48 0.12 -8.83
CA ARG A 36 8.55 1.23 -8.58
C ARG A 36 7.76 1.01 -7.31
N VAL A 37 7.65 2.06 -6.50
CA VAL A 37 6.85 2.06 -5.27
C VAL A 37 5.54 2.78 -5.51
N VAL A 38 4.45 2.14 -5.10
CA VAL A 38 3.09 2.70 -5.10
C VAL A 38 2.68 2.92 -3.64
N HIS A 39 2.27 4.14 -3.31
CA HIS A 39 1.90 4.54 -1.96
C HIS A 39 0.38 4.66 -1.86
N LEU A 40 -0.24 3.93 -0.93
CA LEU A 40 -1.69 4.05 -0.71
C LEU A 40 -2.09 5.48 -0.26
N ASP A 41 -1.18 6.21 0.39
CA ASP A 41 -1.40 7.61 0.76
C ASP A 41 -1.78 8.49 -0.44
N ASP A 42 -1.34 8.12 -1.64
CA ASP A 42 -1.66 8.86 -2.86
C ASP A 42 -3.09 8.67 -3.32
N PHE A 43 -3.80 7.65 -2.86
CA PHE A 43 -5.12 7.34 -3.38
C PHE A 43 -6.20 6.97 -2.36
N TYR A 44 -5.95 6.96 -1.05
CA TYR A 44 -7.07 6.85 -0.10
C TYR A 44 -8.09 7.96 -0.38
N PRO A 45 -9.36 7.65 -0.59
CA PRO A 45 -10.36 8.69 -0.82
C PRO A 45 -10.80 9.35 0.50
N GLY A 46 -9.92 10.20 1.03
CA GLY A 46 -10.13 10.94 2.26
C GLY A 46 -9.79 10.16 3.52
N TRP A 47 -9.97 10.80 4.67
CA TRP A 47 -9.65 10.23 5.97
C TRP A 47 -10.55 9.06 6.37
N GLY A 48 -11.75 8.96 5.79
CA GLY A 48 -12.66 7.82 5.96
C GLY A 48 -12.46 6.70 4.95
N GLY A 49 -11.47 6.79 4.07
CA GLY A 49 -11.33 5.95 2.88
C GLY A 49 -10.36 4.79 3.00
N LEU A 50 -10.01 4.33 4.20
CA LEU A 50 -9.02 3.26 4.35
C LEU A 50 -9.46 1.95 3.68
N ALA A 51 -10.66 1.48 3.96
CA ALA A 51 -11.19 0.26 3.36
C ALA A 51 -11.29 0.37 1.83
N GLU A 52 -11.70 1.54 1.34
CA GLU A 52 -11.79 1.81 -0.10
C GLU A 52 -10.40 1.79 -0.75
N GLY A 53 -9.40 2.41 -0.12
CA GLY A 53 -8.02 2.36 -0.59
C GLY A 53 -7.48 0.94 -0.65
N ALA A 54 -7.76 0.13 0.36
CA ALA A 54 -7.39 -1.29 0.38
C ALA A 54 -8.04 -2.06 -0.79
N ARG A 55 -9.31 -1.77 -1.10
CA ARG A 55 -10.01 -2.35 -2.25
C ARG A 55 -9.35 -1.91 -3.57
N MET A 56 -8.96 -0.65 -3.68
CA MET A 56 -8.32 -0.11 -4.88
C MET A 56 -6.97 -0.77 -5.17
N VAL A 57 -6.26 -1.26 -4.18
CA VAL A 57 -5.03 -2.04 -4.41
C VAL A 57 -5.35 -3.27 -5.26
N ALA A 58 -6.36 -4.03 -4.90
CA ALA A 58 -6.74 -5.25 -5.62
C ALA A 58 -7.35 -4.96 -6.98
N ASP A 59 -8.27 -4.00 -7.05
CA ASP A 59 -9.09 -3.76 -8.25
C ASP A 59 -8.40 -2.89 -9.29
N ASP A 60 -7.63 -1.90 -8.85
CA ASP A 60 -7.03 -0.90 -9.74
C ASP A 60 -5.51 -1.09 -9.89
N VAL A 61 -4.75 -1.06 -8.80
CA VAL A 61 -3.28 -1.14 -8.83
C VAL A 61 -2.82 -2.49 -9.38
N LEU A 62 -3.47 -3.56 -8.99
CA LEU A 62 -3.14 -4.93 -9.40
C LEU A 62 -4.05 -5.46 -10.51
N HIS A 63 -4.63 -4.56 -11.29
CA HIS A 63 -5.42 -4.95 -12.47
C HIS A 63 -4.52 -5.59 -13.52
N PRO A 64 -4.93 -6.72 -14.12
CA PRO A 64 -4.03 -7.47 -15.02
C PRO A 64 -3.71 -6.77 -16.34
N THR A 65 -4.62 -5.93 -16.85
CA THR A 65 -4.46 -5.30 -18.18
C THR A 65 -4.44 -3.77 -18.13
N ARG A 66 -5.01 -3.18 -17.11
CA ARG A 66 -5.09 -1.72 -16.97
C ARG A 66 -4.77 -1.30 -15.53
N PRO A 67 -3.55 -1.58 -15.06
CA PRO A 67 -3.18 -1.19 -13.69
C PRO A 67 -2.99 0.32 -13.57
N GLY A 68 -3.34 0.83 -12.40
CA GLY A 68 -3.22 2.24 -12.08
C GLY A 68 -4.01 2.61 -10.85
N TYR A 69 -4.13 3.89 -10.60
CA TYR A 69 -4.93 4.39 -9.50
C TYR A 69 -5.37 5.83 -9.73
N TRP A 70 -6.52 6.20 -9.14
CA TRP A 70 -6.98 7.57 -9.08
C TRP A 70 -6.29 8.27 -7.91
N ARG A 71 -5.46 9.27 -8.21
CA ARG A 71 -4.81 10.09 -7.18
C ARG A 71 -5.85 10.88 -6.40
N TRP A 72 -5.71 10.93 -5.09
CA TRP A 72 -6.56 11.75 -4.24
C TRP A 72 -5.90 13.10 -3.98
N ASP A 73 -6.66 14.18 -4.17
CA ASP A 73 -6.22 15.53 -3.83
C ASP A 73 -6.61 15.83 -2.37
N TRP A 74 -5.63 15.71 -1.48
CA TRP A 74 -5.82 15.91 -0.06
C TRP A 74 -6.13 17.37 0.33
N GLN A 75 -5.70 18.35 -0.47
CA GLN A 75 -5.99 19.76 -0.22
C GLN A 75 -7.43 20.10 -0.55
N ARG A 76 -7.91 19.62 -1.68
CA ARG A 76 -9.27 19.85 -2.16
C ARG A 76 -10.27 18.80 -1.69
N GLN A 77 -9.80 17.72 -1.09
CA GLN A 77 -10.62 16.57 -0.67
C GLN A 77 -11.50 16.05 -1.83
N THR A 78 -10.89 15.81 -2.96
CA THR A 78 -11.56 15.32 -4.16
C THR A 78 -10.66 14.38 -4.97
N CYS A 79 -11.30 13.58 -5.84
CA CYS A 79 -10.59 12.72 -6.78
C CYS A 79 -9.82 13.56 -7.79
N GLY A 80 -8.56 13.22 -8.00
CA GLY A 80 -7.68 13.84 -8.98
C GLY A 80 -7.54 13.02 -10.27
N GLU A 81 -6.33 12.98 -10.81
CA GLU A 81 -6.04 12.32 -12.09
C GLU A 81 -5.77 10.81 -11.93
N TRP A 82 -5.96 10.10 -13.04
CA TRP A 82 -5.57 8.70 -13.13
C TRP A 82 -4.06 8.60 -13.35
N VAL A 83 -3.39 7.78 -12.54
CA VAL A 83 -1.97 7.48 -12.67
C VAL A 83 -1.84 6.07 -13.23
N PRO A 84 -1.45 5.92 -14.52
CA PRO A 84 -1.31 4.58 -15.10
C PRO A 84 -0.03 3.90 -14.62
N LEU A 85 -0.13 2.60 -14.45
CA LEU A 85 1.00 1.71 -14.21
C LEU A 85 1.20 0.82 -15.44
N ASN A 86 2.38 0.23 -15.59
CA ASN A 86 2.66 -0.64 -16.72
C ASN A 86 2.25 -2.09 -16.39
N PRO A 87 1.45 -2.75 -17.23
CA PRO A 87 1.21 -4.18 -17.08
C PRO A 87 2.54 -4.97 -17.12
N GLY A 88 2.68 -5.93 -16.21
CA GLY A 88 3.90 -6.73 -16.13
C GLY A 88 5.09 -6.10 -15.39
N GLU A 89 4.99 -4.84 -15.01
CA GLU A 89 6.02 -4.18 -14.20
C GLU A 89 6.01 -4.69 -12.76
N ASP A 90 7.19 -4.97 -12.22
CA ASP A 90 7.33 -5.29 -10.80
C ASP A 90 6.92 -4.09 -9.96
N LEU A 91 6.25 -4.33 -8.83
CA LEU A 91 5.78 -3.28 -7.95
C LEU A 91 6.06 -3.57 -6.49
N ILE A 92 6.31 -2.50 -5.75
CA ILE A 92 6.18 -2.48 -4.29
C ILE A 92 4.95 -1.63 -4.00
N VAL A 93 3.99 -2.18 -3.26
CA VAL A 93 2.78 -1.46 -2.84
C VAL A 93 2.81 -1.33 -1.33
N GLU A 94 2.86 -0.11 -0.81
CA GLU A 94 2.97 0.11 0.63
C GLU A 94 1.84 0.99 1.16
N GLY A 95 1.38 0.66 2.33
CA GLY A 95 0.40 1.43 3.07
C GLY A 95 -0.45 0.55 3.96
N VAL A 96 -1.21 1.20 4.85
CA VAL A 96 -2.20 0.51 5.66
C VAL A 96 -3.27 -0.06 4.73
N GLY A 97 -3.47 -1.38 4.79
CA GLY A 97 -4.42 -2.07 3.92
C GLY A 97 -3.82 -2.61 2.62
N ALA A 98 -2.51 -2.57 2.45
CA ALA A 98 -1.85 -3.16 1.28
C ALA A 98 -2.01 -4.68 1.23
N VAL A 99 -2.02 -5.35 2.37
CA VAL A 99 -2.19 -6.80 2.47
C VAL A 99 -3.60 -7.15 2.93
N THR A 100 -4.42 -7.59 2.00
CA THR A 100 -5.76 -8.12 2.25
C THR A 100 -5.93 -9.43 1.50
N GLY A 101 -6.97 -10.19 1.80
CA GLY A 101 -7.29 -11.39 1.02
C GLY A 101 -7.45 -11.09 -0.46
N ALA A 102 -8.10 -9.97 -0.79
CA ALA A 102 -8.31 -9.54 -2.17
C ALA A 102 -7.00 -9.15 -2.87
N SER A 103 -6.13 -8.36 -2.21
CA SER A 103 -4.85 -7.95 -2.82
C SER A 103 -3.90 -9.15 -3.01
N LEU A 104 -3.86 -10.07 -2.05
CA LEU A 104 -3.09 -11.30 -2.19
C LEU A 104 -3.56 -12.12 -3.38
N CYS A 105 -4.87 -12.29 -3.54
CA CYS A 105 -5.46 -13.02 -4.64
C CYS A 105 -5.11 -12.36 -6.00
N ALA A 106 -5.27 -11.05 -6.08
CA ALA A 106 -4.96 -10.28 -7.29
C ALA A 106 -3.47 -10.36 -7.66
N ALA A 107 -2.59 -10.17 -6.68
CA ALA A 107 -1.14 -10.21 -6.91
C ALA A 107 -0.67 -11.61 -7.34
N ARG A 108 -1.18 -12.67 -6.72
CA ARG A 108 -0.85 -14.06 -7.06
C ARG A 108 -1.26 -14.43 -8.48
N ARG A 109 -2.31 -13.85 -9.01
CA ARG A 109 -2.69 -14.06 -10.43
C ARG A 109 -1.67 -13.46 -11.39
N LEU A 110 -0.92 -12.45 -10.95
CA LEU A 110 0.05 -11.75 -11.80
C LEU A 110 1.45 -12.35 -11.74
N GLY A 111 1.78 -13.10 -10.70
CA GLY A 111 3.09 -13.72 -10.52
C GLY A 111 3.46 -13.95 -9.08
N ASP A 112 4.74 -13.79 -8.78
CA ASP A 112 5.29 -14.02 -7.46
C ASP A 112 4.96 -12.87 -6.50
N VAL A 113 4.66 -13.20 -5.26
CA VAL A 113 4.26 -12.23 -4.23
C VAL A 113 5.01 -12.50 -2.94
N ASP A 114 5.62 -11.44 -2.39
CA ASP A 114 6.09 -11.43 -1.02
C ASP A 114 5.28 -10.39 -0.21
N THR A 115 5.12 -10.67 1.07
CA THR A 115 4.37 -9.80 1.97
C THR A 115 5.18 -9.48 3.22
N MET A 116 5.03 -8.25 3.70
CA MET A 116 5.74 -7.77 4.87
C MET A 116 4.82 -6.90 5.71
N ARG A 117 4.92 -7.04 7.03
CA ARG A 117 4.26 -6.15 7.97
C ARG A 117 5.30 -5.48 8.84
N ILE A 118 5.21 -4.16 8.93
CA ILE A 118 6.09 -3.36 9.79
C ILE A 118 5.28 -2.90 10.98
N VAL A 119 5.78 -3.16 12.17
CA VAL A 119 5.11 -2.83 13.43
C VAL A 119 6.05 -2.03 14.34
N ALA A 120 5.46 -1.12 15.09
CA ALA A 120 6.15 -0.31 16.11
C ALA A 120 5.16 -0.03 17.24
N ASP A 121 5.66 0.39 18.39
CA ASP A 121 4.76 0.73 19.50
C ASP A 121 3.89 1.96 19.17
N ASP A 122 2.73 2.04 19.82
CA ASP A 122 1.71 3.06 19.51
C ASP A 122 2.21 4.49 19.74
N ALA A 123 2.97 4.73 20.80
CA ALA A 123 3.49 6.06 21.12
C ALA A 123 4.49 6.53 20.08
N THR A 124 5.40 5.67 19.67
CA THR A 124 6.39 5.95 18.61
C THR A 124 5.71 6.23 17.27
N ARG A 125 4.73 5.42 16.89
CA ARG A 125 3.97 5.59 15.65
C ARG A 125 3.22 6.91 15.63
N LYS A 126 2.50 7.21 16.71
CA LYS A 126 1.73 8.46 16.83
C LYS A 126 2.65 9.68 16.73
N ALA A 127 3.77 9.68 17.44
CA ALA A 127 4.73 10.77 17.40
C ALA A 127 5.28 11.00 15.99
N ARG A 128 5.62 9.94 15.28
CA ARG A 128 6.12 10.00 13.89
C ARG A 128 5.06 10.54 12.92
N ALA A 129 3.84 10.01 13.01
CA ALA A 129 2.74 10.42 12.13
C ALA A 129 2.38 11.89 12.33
N LEU A 130 2.27 12.37 13.56
CA LEU A 130 1.93 13.75 13.88
C LEU A 130 3.07 14.72 13.55
N SER A 131 4.32 14.29 13.66
CA SER A 131 5.48 15.09 13.25
C SER A 131 5.52 15.32 11.74
N ARG A 132 5.06 14.34 10.97
CA ARG A 132 5.05 14.40 9.50
C ARG A 132 3.88 15.21 8.96
N ASP A 133 2.72 15.14 9.60
CA ASP A 133 1.48 15.77 9.18
C ASP A 133 0.67 16.22 10.41
N GLU A 134 0.66 17.52 10.68
CA GLU A 134 -0.06 18.10 11.81
C GLU A 134 -1.57 17.89 11.71
N ASP A 135 -2.12 17.88 10.48
CA ASP A 135 -3.55 17.67 10.25
C ASP A 135 -4.00 16.26 10.64
N PHE A 136 -3.07 15.32 10.71
CA PHE A 136 -3.36 13.95 11.13
C PHE A 136 -3.86 13.87 12.57
N ALA A 137 -3.51 14.83 13.42
CA ALA A 137 -3.89 14.81 14.84
C ALA A 137 -5.39 14.70 15.05
N GLN A 138 -6.19 15.47 14.29
CA GLN A 138 -7.64 15.46 14.40
C GLN A 138 -8.29 14.19 13.86
N TYR A 139 -7.59 13.44 12.99
CA TYR A 139 -8.10 12.23 12.34
C TYR A 139 -7.47 10.95 12.89
N TRP A 140 -6.54 11.05 13.83
CA TRP A 140 -5.79 9.89 14.33
C TRP A 140 -6.69 8.78 14.86
N ASP A 141 -7.65 9.13 15.72
CA ASP A 141 -8.53 8.13 16.33
C ASP A 141 -9.47 7.49 15.30
N MET A 142 -9.99 8.28 14.37
CA MET A 142 -10.83 7.77 13.28
C MET A 142 -10.04 6.83 12.37
N TRP A 143 -8.81 7.19 12.04
CA TRP A 143 -7.95 6.36 11.21
C TRP A 143 -7.56 5.07 11.93
N ALA A 144 -7.19 5.16 13.21
CA ALA A 144 -6.85 4.00 14.03
C ALA A 144 -8.01 3.00 14.15
N ALA A 145 -9.24 3.50 14.27
CA ALA A 145 -10.42 2.64 14.30
C ALA A 145 -10.61 1.90 12.96
N GLN A 146 -10.36 2.55 11.84
CA GLN A 146 -10.41 1.91 10.54
C GLN A 146 -9.29 0.86 10.38
N GLU A 147 -8.08 1.15 10.85
CA GLU A 147 -6.97 0.20 10.85
C GLU A 147 -7.33 -1.07 11.63
N GLU A 148 -7.95 -0.91 12.79
CA GLU A 148 -8.37 -2.04 13.62
C GLU A 148 -9.44 -2.89 12.94
N ALA A 149 -10.35 -2.27 12.19
CA ALA A 149 -11.44 -2.95 11.50
C ALA A 149 -10.99 -3.72 10.25
N LEU A 150 -9.82 -3.41 9.69
CA LEU A 150 -9.31 -4.13 8.53
C LEU A 150 -8.88 -5.56 8.88
N GLU A 151 -9.10 -6.47 7.95
CA GLU A 151 -8.51 -7.80 8.03
C GLU A 151 -6.98 -7.73 7.97
N LYS A 152 -6.31 -8.62 8.68
CA LYS A 152 -4.85 -8.69 8.71
C LYS A 152 -4.40 -10.12 8.43
N PRO A 153 -4.40 -10.55 7.16
CA PRO A 153 -3.92 -11.88 6.80
C PRO A 153 -2.48 -12.09 7.23
N PRO A 154 -2.04 -13.33 7.44
CA PRO A 154 -0.64 -13.63 7.71
C PRO A 154 0.26 -13.10 6.60
N VAL A 155 1.46 -12.66 6.99
CA VAL A 155 2.50 -12.15 6.08
C VAL A 155 3.75 -13.04 6.16
N ASP A 156 4.60 -12.96 5.14
CA ASP A 156 5.84 -13.75 5.09
C ASP A 156 6.85 -13.28 6.14
N VAL A 157 6.95 -11.95 6.33
CA VAL A 157 7.91 -11.34 7.24
C VAL A 157 7.24 -10.25 8.07
N THR A 158 7.49 -10.26 9.36
CA THR A 158 7.10 -9.16 10.26
C THR A 158 8.36 -8.50 10.81
N VAL A 159 8.45 -7.19 10.66
CA VAL A 159 9.58 -6.37 11.11
C VAL A 159 9.13 -5.48 12.27
N TRP A 160 9.82 -5.61 13.40
CA TRP A 160 9.61 -4.76 14.57
C TRP A 160 10.60 -3.60 14.55
N VAL A 161 10.08 -2.38 14.65
CA VAL A 161 10.89 -1.15 14.61
C VAL A 161 10.77 -0.43 15.94
N ASP A 162 11.91 0.03 16.46
CA ASP A 162 11.97 0.80 17.72
C ASP A 162 11.66 2.29 17.50
#